data_75e8e7663dc27772b62e0750991fb79a
#
_entry.id   75e8e7663dc27772b62e0750991fb79a
#
_cell.length_a   1.000
_cell.length_b   1.000
_cell.length_c   1.000
_cell.angle_alpha   90.00
_cell.angle_beta   90.00
_cell.angle_gamma   90.00
#
_symmetry.space_group_name_H-M   'P 1'
#
loop_
_entity.id
_entity.type
_entity.pdbx_description
1 polymer ?
#
loop_
_entity_poly.entity_id
_entity_poly.type
_entity_poly.pdbx_seq_one_letter_code
_entity_poly.pdbx_strand_id
1 'polypeptide(L)'
;MARSGKVTVVGAGFYGSTTALRLAEYDIFETVVLTDILEGKPEGLALDMNQSRSIEGFETKIVGATTTADGGGYEATAGSEIVVITEIGRAHV
;
A
#
# COMPACT_ATOMS: atom_id res chain seq x y z
N MET A 1 -15.92 -9.91 -12.75
CA MET A 1 -14.64 -9.63 -13.43
C MET A 1 -13.49 -9.95 -12.50
N ALA A 2 -12.48 -10.61 -13.02
CA ALA A 2 -11.32 -10.96 -12.21
C ALA A 2 -10.49 -9.72 -11.91
N ARG A 3 -9.93 -9.68 -10.68
CA ARG A 3 -8.99 -8.64 -10.31
C ARG A 3 -7.65 -8.92 -10.96
N SER A 4 -6.92 -7.89 -11.28
CA SER A 4 -5.61 -8.09 -11.86
C SER A 4 -4.73 -6.90 -11.52
N GLY A 5 -3.42 -7.18 -11.53
CA GLY A 5 -2.44 -6.13 -11.39
C GLY A 5 -2.17 -5.72 -9.98
N LYS A 6 -1.15 -4.91 -9.85
CA LYS A 6 -0.65 -4.44 -8.57
C LYS A 6 -0.51 -2.94 -8.65
N VAL A 7 -0.92 -2.26 -7.58
CA VAL A 7 -0.68 -0.82 -7.44
C VAL A 7 0.12 -0.61 -6.15
N THR A 8 1.11 0.27 -6.22
CA THR A 8 1.92 0.60 -5.05
C THR A 8 1.61 2.02 -4.61
N VAL A 9 1.38 2.20 -3.30
CA VAL A 9 1.20 3.50 -2.68
C VAL A 9 2.43 3.76 -1.82
N VAL A 10 3.14 4.84 -2.12
CA VAL A 10 4.35 5.21 -1.38
C VAL A 10 3.98 6.25 -0.35
N GLY A 11 4.28 5.95 0.90
CA GLY A 11 3.95 6.84 2.01
C GLY A 11 2.78 6.28 2.82
N ALA A 12 3.05 5.86 4.07
CA ALA A 12 2.06 5.21 4.91
C ALA A 12 1.49 6.16 5.96
N GLY A 13 1.52 7.47 5.70
CA GLY A 13 0.87 8.44 6.56
C GLY A 13 -0.63 8.42 6.34
N PHE A 14 -1.30 9.46 6.82
CA PHE A 14 -2.75 9.50 6.75
C PHE A 14 -3.27 9.36 5.32
N TYR A 15 -2.70 10.17 4.42
CA TYR A 15 -3.18 10.13 3.03
C TYR A 15 -2.81 8.85 2.32
N GLY A 16 -1.61 8.33 2.58
CA GLY A 16 -1.19 7.10 1.94
C GLY A 16 -2.02 5.91 2.37
N SER A 17 -2.24 5.77 3.67
CA SER A 17 -3.04 4.64 4.16
C SER A 17 -4.49 4.76 3.70
N THR A 18 -5.04 5.97 3.69
CA THR A 18 -6.40 6.17 3.20
C THR A 18 -6.51 5.83 1.72
N THR A 19 -5.52 6.26 0.92
CA THR A 19 -5.50 5.95 -0.50
C THR A 19 -5.43 4.44 -0.72
N ALA A 20 -4.57 3.76 0.03
CA ALA A 20 -4.43 2.31 -0.12
C ALA A 20 -5.75 1.60 0.19
N LEU A 21 -6.41 2.03 1.27
CA LEU A 21 -7.69 1.42 1.64
C LEU A 21 -8.75 1.66 0.55
N ARG A 22 -8.83 2.89 0.03
CA ARG A 22 -9.80 3.19 -1.02
C ARG A 22 -9.54 2.37 -2.26
N LEU A 23 -8.26 2.21 -2.64
CA LEU A 23 -7.94 1.39 -3.80
C LEU A 23 -8.34 -0.06 -3.58
N ALA A 24 -8.17 -0.56 -2.36
CA ALA A 24 -8.60 -1.92 -2.04
C ALA A 24 -10.12 -2.05 -2.10
N GLU A 25 -10.84 -1.03 -1.63
CA GLU A 25 -12.30 -1.04 -1.63
C GLU A 25 -12.88 -1.05 -3.04
N TYR A 26 -12.18 -0.44 -4.00
CA TYR A 26 -12.61 -0.54 -5.40
C TYR A 26 -12.53 -1.97 -5.92
N ASP A 27 -11.65 -2.77 -5.35
CA ASP A 27 -11.61 -4.22 -5.58
C ASP A 27 -11.35 -4.57 -7.05
N ILE A 28 -10.55 -3.76 -7.71
CA ILE A 28 -10.17 -4.00 -9.11
C ILE A 28 -8.74 -4.50 -9.25
N PHE A 29 -7.89 -4.26 -8.25
CA PHE A 29 -6.52 -4.75 -8.25
C PHE A 29 -6.43 -6.04 -7.45
N GLU A 30 -5.52 -6.90 -7.85
CA GLU A 30 -5.23 -8.10 -7.07
C GLU A 30 -4.50 -7.73 -5.77
N THR A 31 -3.58 -6.78 -5.85
CA THR A 31 -2.75 -6.41 -4.71
C THR A 31 -2.56 -4.90 -4.66
N VAL A 32 -2.65 -4.35 -3.46
CA VAL A 32 -2.27 -2.97 -3.16
C VAL A 32 -1.09 -3.05 -2.22
N VAL A 33 0.04 -2.46 -2.60
CA VAL A 33 1.24 -2.43 -1.78
C VAL A 33 1.36 -1.05 -1.15
N LEU A 34 1.57 -1.01 0.16
CA LEU A 34 1.76 0.23 0.91
C LEU A 34 3.19 0.24 1.45
N THR A 35 3.98 1.25 1.10
CA THR A 35 5.37 1.33 1.54
C THR A 35 5.63 2.59 2.34
N ASP A 36 6.63 2.52 3.21
CA ASP A 36 7.14 3.69 3.92
C ASP A 36 8.53 3.35 4.44
N ILE A 37 9.27 4.39 4.79
CA ILE A 37 10.59 4.21 5.41
C ILE A 37 10.48 4.01 6.92
N LEU A 38 9.33 4.27 7.51
CA LEU A 38 9.13 4.05 8.95
C LEU A 38 8.94 2.57 9.20
N GLU A 39 9.91 1.99 9.89
CA GLU A 39 9.96 0.53 10.08
C GLU A 39 8.71 0.02 10.75
N GLY A 40 8.11 -1.00 10.16
CA GLY A 40 6.94 -1.67 10.73
C GLY A 40 5.63 -0.96 10.50
N LYS A 41 5.63 0.31 10.12
CA LYS A 41 4.38 1.04 9.99
C LYS A 41 3.52 0.54 8.83
N PRO A 42 4.07 0.39 7.61
CA PRO A 42 3.21 -0.10 6.53
C PRO A 42 2.72 -1.52 6.76
N GLU A 43 3.54 -2.37 7.37
CA GLU A 43 3.12 -3.73 7.67
C GLU A 43 1.96 -3.75 8.67
N GLY A 44 2.05 -2.91 9.72
CA GLY A 44 0.98 -2.84 10.71
C GLY A 44 -0.32 -2.33 10.13
N LEU A 45 -0.24 -1.29 9.30
CA LEU A 45 -1.42 -0.75 8.65
C LEU A 45 -2.04 -1.76 7.69
N ALA A 46 -1.20 -2.48 6.94
CA ALA A 46 -1.70 -3.50 6.03
C ALA A 46 -2.43 -4.59 6.78
N LEU A 47 -1.88 -4.99 7.93
CA LEU A 47 -2.54 -6.02 8.75
C LEU A 47 -3.92 -5.55 9.19
N ASP A 48 -4.00 -4.31 9.69
CA ASP A 48 -5.28 -3.76 10.13
C ASP A 48 -6.28 -3.71 9.00
N MET A 49 -5.86 -3.26 7.83
CA MET A 49 -6.75 -3.13 6.69
C MET A 49 -7.21 -4.49 6.17
N ASN A 50 -6.31 -5.48 6.17
CA ASN A 50 -6.69 -6.82 5.75
C ASN A 50 -7.69 -7.45 6.72
N GLN A 51 -7.62 -7.10 8.00
CA GLN A 51 -8.57 -7.62 8.96
C GLN A 51 -9.99 -7.12 8.72
N SER A 52 -10.13 -5.98 8.05
CA SER A 52 -11.45 -5.44 7.75
C SER A 52 -12.02 -5.97 6.43
N ARG A 53 -11.27 -6.79 5.70
CA ARG A 53 -11.71 -7.25 4.38
C ARG A 53 -13.04 -7.98 4.43
N SER A 54 -13.23 -8.85 5.40
CA SER A 54 -14.46 -9.63 5.48
C SER A 54 -15.65 -8.75 5.80
N ILE A 55 -15.44 -7.66 6.52
CA ILE A 55 -16.51 -6.72 6.88
C ILE A 55 -16.79 -5.79 5.70
N GLU A 56 -15.74 -5.26 5.08
CA GLU A 56 -15.86 -4.30 3.99
C GLU A 56 -16.26 -4.96 2.67
N GLY A 57 -15.96 -6.23 2.52
CA GLY A 57 -16.38 -6.96 1.34
C GLY A 57 -15.44 -6.94 0.17
N PHE A 58 -14.21 -6.42 0.31
CA PHE A 58 -13.26 -6.48 -0.80
C PHE A 58 -12.34 -7.69 -0.65
N GLU A 59 -11.77 -8.13 -1.76
CA GLU A 59 -10.85 -9.26 -1.78
C GLU A 59 -9.43 -8.88 -2.17
N THR A 60 -9.21 -7.64 -2.59
CA THR A 60 -7.87 -7.14 -2.88
C THR A 60 -6.98 -7.34 -1.65
N LYS A 61 -5.78 -7.89 -1.89
CA LYS A 61 -4.82 -8.10 -0.81
C LYS A 61 -4.01 -6.83 -0.59
N ILE A 62 -3.83 -6.45 0.66
CA ILE A 62 -2.99 -5.30 1.01
C ILE A 62 -1.70 -5.81 1.62
N VAL A 63 -0.57 -5.37 1.07
CA VAL A 63 0.75 -5.79 1.50
C VAL A 63 1.51 -4.55 1.95
N GLY A 64 2.06 -4.59 3.15
CA GLY A 64 2.90 -3.52 3.66
C GLY A 64 4.37 -3.89 3.55
N ALA A 65 5.21 -2.92 3.20
CA ALA A 65 6.65 -3.16 3.09
C ALA A 65 7.40 -1.92 3.54
N THR A 66 8.30 -2.10 4.50
CA THR A 66 9.21 -1.03 4.91
C THR A 66 10.36 -0.97 3.93
N THR A 67 10.61 0.21 3.37
CA THR A 67 11.69 0.39 2.42
C THR A 67 12.83 1.16 3.08
N THR A 68 14.04 0.93 2.58
CA THR A 68 15.23 1.55 3.15
C THR A 68 15.98 2.33 2.07
N ALA A 69 16.85 3.25 2.51
CA ALA A 69 17.60 4.08 1.57
C ALA A 69 18.54 3.27 0.69
N ASP A 70 18.95 2.09 1.14
CA ASP A 70 19.86 1.24 0.38
C ASP A 70 19.15 0.27 -0.57
N GLY A 71 17.84 0.41 -0.72
CA GLY A 71 17.09 -0.38 -1.67
C GLY A 71 16.36 -1.57 -1.10
N GLY A 72 16.37 -1.75 0.23
CA GLY A 72 15.67 -2.87 0.85
C GLY A 72 14.16 -2.66 0.83
N GLY A 73 13.43 -3.75 0.83
CA GLY A 73 11.98 -3.72 0.99
C GLY A 73 11.19 -3.45 -0.29
N TYR A 74 11.86 -3.26 -1.41
CA TYR A 74 11.17 -2.92 -2.66
C TYR A 74 10.68 -4.15 -3.43
N GLU A 75 10.98 -5.34 -2.96
CA GLU A 75 10.57 -6.56 -3.65
C GLU A 75 9.05 -6.61 -3.83
N ALA A 76 8.32 -6.16 -2.82
CA ALA A 76 6.86 -6.20 -2.88
C ALA A 76 6.28 -5.32 -3.97
N THR A 77 7.04 -4.30 -4.42
CA THR A 77 6.55 -3.36 -5.42
C THR A 77 6.80 -3.84 -6.84
N ALA A 78 7.55 -4.92 -7.02
CA ALA A 78 7.91 -5.39 -8.36
C ALA A 78 6.64 -5.73 -9.15
N GLY A 79 6.61 -5.29 -10.39
CA GLY A 79 5.48 -5.56 -11.26
C GLY A 79 4.30 -4.63 -11.07
N SER A 80 4.45 -3.57 -10.29
CA SER A 80 3.35 -2.61 -10.11
C SER A 80 3.05 -1.91 -11.43
N GLU A 81 1.76 -1.82 -11.75
CA GLU A 81 1.33 -1.12 -12.95
C GLU A 81 1.18 0.37 -12.70
N ILE A 82 0.89 0.73 -11.44
CA ILE A 82 0.68 2.13 -11.06
C ILE A 82 1.41 2.35 -9.74
N VAL A 83 2.05 3.52 -9.61
CA VAL A 83 2.68 3.92 -8.37
C VAL A 83 2.13 5.28 -7.98
N VAL A 84 1.57 5.38 -6.80
CA VAL A 84 1.01 6.61 -6.26
C VAL A 84 1.91 7.09 -5.13
N ILE A 85 2.39 8.33 -5.22
CA ILE A 85 3.29 8.88 -4.21
C ILE A 85 2.53 9.93 -3.40
N THR A 86 2.50 9.75 -2.08
CA THR A 86 1.70 10.60 -1.21
C THR A 86 2.54 11.39 -0.20
N GLU A 87 3.86 11.23 -0.22
CA GLU A 87 4.74 11.89 0.75
C GLU A 87 5.47 13.09 0.16
N ILE A 88 4.88 13.72 -0.82
CA ILE A 88 5.52 14.82 -1.53
C ILE A 88 5.66 16.02 -0.60
N GLY A 89 6.86 16.59 -0.60
CA GLY A 89 7.08 17.87 0.07
C GLY A 89 7.39 17.80 1.55
N ARG A 90 7.44 16.64 2.13
CA ARG A 90 7.71 16.57 3.56
C ARG A 90 9.13 16.92 3.93
N ALA A 91 10.05 16.70 3.01
CA ALA A 91 11.47 16.85 3.31
C ALA A 91 11.87 18.30 3.54
N HIS A 92 11.08 19.21 3.07
CA HIS A 92 11.45 20.63 3.15
C HIS A 92 11.16 21.25 4.51
N VAL A 93 10.49 20.56 5.32
CA VAL A 93 10.06 21.10 6.61
C VAL A 93 11.22 21.31 7.56
#